data_81bb10e1c0fa6331ed6cf41e93d3db1e
#
_entry.id   81bb10e1c0fa6331ed6cf41e93d3db1e
#
_cell.length_a   1.000
_cell.length_b   1.000
_cell.length_c   1.000
_cell.angle_alpha   90.00
_cell.angle_beta   90.00
_cell.angle_gamma   90.00
#
_symmetry.space_group_name_H-M   'P 1'
#
loop_
_entity.id
_entity.type
_entity.pdbx_description
1 polymer ?
#
loop_
_entity_poly.entity_id
_entity_poly.type
_entity_poly.pdbx_seq_one_letter_code
_entity_poly.pdbx_strand_id
1 'polypeptide(L)'
;MPSQNYYQQLASNPWFAALPAVVIDKLVLLCKVKRLKKGEQLLVKNAPAEGLFCLLRGKIKVSNVNQNGKELVLTWLLPGAWFGEISLFDGLPRTHDSFAQTESTLLMLPTAAFQQLLVEHPELYPHFIRQLCQRIRTIFSLLDETTGLGIKQRLAKRLIMLSNGWSGMDNNQSNDAPIDLNKQVPVDEEITISQEALAGMLNSSRQTINKILQEMKNQQLIDIRYGKIVLTNPRALQQLGEF
;
A
#
# COMPACT_ATOMS: atom_id res chain seq x y z
N MET A 1 -8.21 -10.07 -27.08
CA MET A 1 -8.22 -8.67 -26.64
C MET A 1 -8.02 -8.62 -25.13
N PRO A 2 -7.03 -7.93 -24.58
CA PRO A 2 -6.79 -7.89 -23.12
C PRO A 2 -7.81 -7.05 -22.35
N SER A 3 -8.62 -6.27 -23.02
CA SER A 3 -9.43 -5.20 -22.44
C SER A 3 -10.55 -5.64 -21.49
N GLN A 4 -11.19 -6.77 -21.72
CA GLN A 4 -12.37 -7.18 -20.96
C GLN A 4 -12.03 -7.66 -19.52
N ASN A 5 -10.86 -8.27 -19.34
CA ASN A 5 -10.41 -8.73 -18.02
C ASN A 5 -9.95 -7.56 -17.14
N TYR A 6 -9.33 -6.53 -17.72
CA TYR A 6 -8.89 -5.35 -16.98
C TYR A 6 -10.05 -4.43 -16.59
N TYR A 7 -11.07 -4.33 -17.45
CA TYR A 7 -12.30 -3.62 -17.12
C TYR A 7 -12.94 -4.18 -15.84
N GLN A 8 -13.13 -5.50 -15.76
CA GLN A 8 -13.72 -6.12 -14.57
C GLN A 8 -12.92 -5.88 -13.31
N GLN A 9 -11.59 -5.94 -13.40
CA GLN A 9 -10.71 -5.66 -12.27
C GLN A 9 -10.77 -4.18 -11.83
N LEU A 10 -10.91 -3.24 -12.76
CA LEU A 10 -11.08 -1.83 -12.44
C LEU A 10 -12.47 -1.55 -11.89
N ALA A 11 -13.52 -2.05 -12.53
CA ALA A 11 -14.90 -1.86 -12.10
C ALA A 11 -15.21 -2.47 -10.73
N SER A 12 -14.52 -3.56 -10.35
CA SER A 12 -14.64 -4.17 -9.03
C SER A 12 -13.84 -3.43 -7.95
N ASN A 13 -12.97 -2.49 -8.32
CA ASN A 13 -12.23 -1.69 -7.36
C ASN A 13 -13.17 -0.64 -6.75
N PRO A 14 -13.35 -0.59 -5.41
CA PRO A 14 -14.25 0.33 -4.74
C PRO A 14 -14.02 1.80 -5.11
N TRP A 15 -12.79 2.13 -5.47
CA TRP A 15 -12.39 3.47 -5.88
C TRP A 15 -12.98 3.90 -7.23
N PHE A 16 -13.15 2.94 -8.15
CA PHE A 16 -13.74 3.15 -9.47
C PHE A 16 -15.19 2.72 -9.57
N ALA A 17 -15.72 1.96 -8.60
CA ALA A 17 -17.08 1.46 -8.62
C ALA A 17 -18.14 2.58 -8.72
N ALA A 18 -17.78 3.79 -8.28
CA ALA A 18 -18.64 4.97 -8.36
C ALA A 18 -18.48 5.78 -9.68
N LEU A 19 -17.52 5.39 -10.54
CA LEU A 19 -17.30 6.09 -11.80
C LEU A 19 -18.27 5.60 -12.88
N PRO A 20 -18.70 6.49 -13.79
CA PRO A 20 -19.46 6.08 -14.96
C PRO A 20 -18.68 5.06 -15.80
N ALA A 21 -19.38 4.07 -16.35
CA ALA A 21 -18.76 3.01 -17.16
C ALA A 21 -17.91 3.57 -18.32
N VAL A 22 -18.37 4.66 -18.95
CA VAL A 22 -17.63 5.34 -20.03
C VAL A 22 -16.26 5.84 -19.60
N VAL A 23 -16.11 6.26 -18.34
CA VAL A 23 -14.81 6.73 -17.79
C VAL A 23 -13.90 5.55 -17.54
N ILE A 24 -14.43 4.44 -17.01
CA ILE A 24 -13.67 3.19 -16.82
C ILE A 24 -13.19 2.64 -18.17
N ASP A 25 -14.05 2.60 -19.18
CA ASP A 25 -13.67 2.17 -20.54
C ASP A 25 -12.54 3.02 -21.11
N LYS A 26 -12.63 4.33 -20.94
CA LYS A 26 -11.62 5.27 -21.39
C LYS A 26 -10.28 5.08 -20.64
N LEU A 27 -10.32 4.89 -19.32
CA LEU A 27 -9.15 4.54 -18.51
C LEU A 27 -8.46 3.27 -19.04
N VAL A 28 -9.24 2.20 -19.31
CA VAL A 28 -8.69 0.93 -19.82
C VAL A 28 -8.02 1.14 -21.18
N LEU A 29 -8.64 1.91 -22.06
CA LEU A 29 -8.10 2.18 -23.40
C LEU A 29 -6.81 2.98 -23.38
N LEU A 30 -6.68 3.93 -22.45
CA LEU A 30 -5.50 4.80 -22.32
C LEU A 30 -4.35 4.13 -21.57
N CYS A 31 -4.63 3.10 -20.79
CA CYS A 31 -3.61 2.40 -20.01
C CYS A 31 -2.75 1.47 -20.87
N LYS A 32 -1.46 1.41 -20.51
CA LYS A 32 -0.49 0.44 -21.03
C LYS A 32 -0.23 -0.63 -19.98
N VAL A 33 -0.09 -1.89 -20.41
CA VAL A 33 0.30 -2.98 -19.51
C VAL A 33 1.81 -2.96 -19.30
N LYS A 34 2.25 -2.93 -18.04
CA LYS A 34 3.65 -3.06 -17.64
C LYS A 34 3.82 -4.36 -16.85
N ARG A 35 4.82 -5.16 -17.19
CA ARG A 35 5.18 -6.39 -16.48
C ARG A 35 6.56 -6.24 -15.88
N LEU A 36 6.71 -6.70 -14.66
CA LEU A 36 7.96 -6.62 -13.91
C LEU A 36 8.33 -8.00 -13.39
N LYS A 37 9.59 -8.33 -13.50
CA LYS A 37 10.19 -9.49 -12.82
C LYS A 37 10.40 -9.16 -11.35
N LYS A 38 10.51 -10.19 -10.51
CA LYS A 38 10.89 -10.01 -9.11
C LYS A 38 12.23 -9.25 -9.00
N GLY A 39 12.28 -8.25 -8.15
CA GLY A 39 13.44 -7.38 -7.91
C GLY A 39 13.55 -6.18 -8.86
N GLU A 40 12.76 -6.13 -9.93
CA GLU A 40 12.82 -5.04 -10.90
C GLU A 40 12.27 -3.73 -10.31
N GLN A 41 12.97 -2.63 -10.56
CA GLN A 41 12.59 -1.29 -10.10
C GLN A 41 11.52 -0.71 -11.03
N LEU A 42 10.44 -0.19 -10.43
CA LEU A 42 9.35 0.48 -11.15
C LEU A 42 9.49 1.99 -11.11
N LEU A 43 9.67 2.55 -9.93
CA LEU A 43 9.83 4.00 -9.72
C LEU A 43 11.18 4.27 -9.08
N VAL A 44 11.77 5.39 -9.49
CA VAL A 44 13.03 5.91 -8.95
C VAL A 44 12.74 7.21 -8.22
N LYS A 45 13.16 7.33 -6.97
CA LYS A 45 13.07 8.56 -6.20
C LYS A 45 13.75 9.71 -6.94
N ASN A 46 13.17 10.88 -6.89
CA ASN A 46 13.60 12.10 -7.58
C ASN A 46 13.52 12.07 -9.12
N ALA A 47 13.05 10.97 -9.73
CA ALA A 47 12.74 10.94 -11.15
C ALA A 47 11.40 11.66 -11.47
N PRO A 48 11.21 12.15 -12.69
CA PRO A 48 9.95 12.73 -13.13
C PRO A 48 8.82 11.69 -13.16
N ALA A 49 7.58 12.17 -13.13
CA ALA A 49 6.40 11.31 -13.18
C ALA A 49 6.14 10.81 -14.61
N GLU A 50 6.19 9.50 -14.84
CA GLU A 50 5.86 8.87 -16.11
C GLU A 50 4.35 8.63 -16.29
N GLY A 51 3.64 8.42 -15.19
CA GLY A 51 2.21 8.13 -15.19
C GLY A 51 1.68 7.69 -13.83
N LEU A 52 0.38 7.37 -13.83
CA LEU A 52 -0.34 6.74 -12.72
C LEU A 52 -0.30 5.21 -12.92
N PHE A 53 -0.16 4.47 -11.83
CA PHE A 53 -0.07 3.01 -11.87
C PHE A 53 -1.19 2.35 -11.09
N CYS A 54 -1.69 1.21 -11.61
CA CYS A 54 -2.58 0.30 -10.90
C CYS A 54 -1.95 -1.09 -10.86
N LEU A 55 -1.79 -1.66 -9.69
CA LEU A 55 -1.29 -3.03 -9.55
C LEU A 55 -2.43 -4.02 -9.76
N LEU A 56 -2.32 -4.86 -10.80
CA LEU A 56 -3.31 -5.91 -11.12
C LEU A 56 -2.95 -7.24 -10.46
N ARG A 57 -1.65 -7.57 -10.44
CA ARG A 57 -1.13 -8.82 -9.88
C ARG A 57 0.27 -8.61 -9.35
N GLY A 58 0.61 -9.34 -8.28
CA GLY A 58 1.92 -9.28 -7.65
C GLY A 58 1.95 -8.43 -6.40
N LYS A 59 3.13 -7.92 -6.05
CA LYS A 59 3.39 -7.11 -4.84
C LYS A 59 4.51 -6.13 -5.13
N ILE A 60 4.27 -4.85 -4.85
CA ILE A 60 5.27 -3.78 -5.04
C ILE A 60 5.68 -3.24 -3.66
N LYS A 61 6.97 -3.21 -3.39
CA LYS A 61 7.56 -2.57 -2.22
C LYS A 61 7.79 -1.09 -2.52
N VAL A 62 7.39 -0.22 -1.60
CA VAL A 62 7.71 1.22 -1.62
C VAL A 62 8.70 1.50 -0.50
N SER A 63 9.84 2.09 -0.84
CA SER A 63 10.92 2.33 0.12
C SER A 63 11.72 3.58 -0.21
N ASN A 64 12.53 4.01 0.76
CA ASN A 64 13.58 5.00 0.61
C ASN A 64 14.87 4.47 1.19
N VAL A 65 16.00 5.01 0.76
CA VAL A 65 17.30 4.80 1.39
C VAL A 65 17.64 6.06 2.18
N ASN A 66 17.97 5.89 3.47
CA ASN A 66 18.41 7.00 4.31
C ASN A 66 19.88 7.38 4.04
N GLN A 67 20.35 8.45 4.68
CA GLN A 67 21.73 8.94 4.52
C GLN A 67 22.81 7.91 4.87
N ASN A 68 22.49 6.92 5.71
CA ASN A 68 23.40 5.85 6.12
C ASN A 68 23.34 4.61 5.20
N GLY A 69 22.68 4.72 4.03
CA GLY A 69 22.52 3.61 3.09
C GLY A 69 21.50 2.54 3.54
N LYS A 70 20.80 2.74 4.66
CA LYS A 70 19.80 1.80 5.16
C LYS A 70 18.47 1.98 4.43
N GLU A 71 17.91 0.88 3.90
CA GLU A 71 16.59 0.88 3.30
C GLU A 71 15.52 1.03 4.38
N LEU A 72 14.63 1.99 4.17
CA LEU A 72 13.43 2.23 4.99
C LEU A 72 12.21 1.87 4.15
N VAL A 73 11.60 0.72 4.45
CA VAL A 73 10.37 0.30 3.77
C VAL A 73 9.19 1.09 4.33
N LEU A 74 8.46 1.77 3.45
CA LEU A 74 7.26 2.50 3.82
C LEU A 74 6.06 1.56 3.88
N THR A 75 5.82 0.83 2.78
CA THR A 75 4.66 -0.06 2.63
C THR A 75 4.85 -1.05 1.49
N TRP A 76 3.87 -1.96 1.36
CA TRP A 76 3.66 -2.77 0.17
C TRP A 76 2.33 -2.39 -0.48
N LEU A 77 2.35 -2.36 -1.82
CA LEU A 77 1.17 -2.21 -2.64
C LEU A 77 0.71 -3.61 -3.07
N LEU A 78 -0.57 -3.88 -2.90
CA LEU A 78 -1.25 -5.12 -3.25
C LEU A 78 -2.14 -4.91 -4.49
N PRO A 79 -2.64 -5.98 -5.12
CA PRO A 79 -3.56 -5.86 -6.25
C PRO A 79 -4.76 -4.96 -5.93
N GLY A 80 -5.09 -4.08 -6.87
CA GLY A 80 -6.08 -3.02 -6.71
C GLY A 80 -5.50 -1.66 -6.26
N ALA A 81 -4.26 -1.60 -5.79
CA ALA A 81 -3.65 -0.34 -5.39
C ALA A 81 -3.38 0.57 -6.60
N TRP A 82 -3.84 1.82 -6.51
CA TRP A 82 -3.44 2.92 -7.39
C TRP A 82 -2.40 3.80 -6.70
N PHE A 83 -1.37 4.17 -7.45
CA PHE A 83 -0.26 4.93 -6.87
C PHE A 83 0.51 5.72 -7.93
N GLY A 84 1.31 6.69 -7.46
CA GLY A 84 2.09 7.59 -8.30
C GLY A 84 1.36 8.89 -8.62
N GLU A 85 0.21 9.15 -7.99
CA GLU A 85 -0.62 10.34 -8.18
C GLU A 85 0.00 11.61 -7.63
N ILE A 86 0.78 11.55 -6.54
CA ILE A 86 1.34 12.73 -5.87
C ILE A 86 2.09 13.60 -6.89
N SER A 87 3.08 13.03 -7.55
CA SER A 87 3.91 13.74 -8.54
C SER A 87 3.15 14.16 -9.80
N LEU A 88 1.98 13.57 -10.06
CA LEU A 88 1.12 13.97 -11.16
C LEU A 88 0.27 15.19 -10.83
N PHE A 89 -0.08 15.38 -9.56
CA PHE A 89 -0.86 16.52 -9.09
C PHE A 89 -0.01 17.72 -8.72
N ASP A 90 1.14 17.50 -8.05
CA ASP A 90 1.99 18.60 -7.59
C ASP A 90 3.11 18.98 -8.57
N GLY A 91 3.34 18.17 -9.62
CA GLY A 91 4.39 18.39 -10.60
C GLY A 91 5.82 18.17 -10.08
N LEU A 92 5.95 17.68 -8.83
CA LEU A 92 7.25 17.44 -8.21
C LEU A 92 7.79 16.04 -8.54
N PRO A 93 9.09 15.79 -8.38
CA PRO A 93 9.68 14.47 -8.57
C PRO A 93 9.08 13.37 -7.66
N ARG A 94 9.30 12.09 -8.03
CA ARG A 94 8.89 10.93 -7.24
C ARG A 94 9.44 10.97 -5.82
N THR A 95 8.61 10.68 -4.84
CA THR A 95 8.96 10.73 -3.41
C THR A 95 9.72 9.50 -2.92
N HIS A 96 9.51 8.34 -3.55
CA HIS A 96 10.04 7.05 -3.13
C HIS A 96 10.46 6.19 -4.30
N ASP A 97 11.36 5.25 -4.02
CA ASP A 97 11.64 4.11 -4.88
C ASP A 97 10.53 3.06 -4.77
N SER A 98 10.32 2.28 -5.84
CA SER A 98 9.46 1.11 -5.75
C SER A 98 10.04 -0.07 -6.54
N PHE A 99 9.87 -1.28 -5.99
CA PHE A 99 10.43 -2.51 -6.51
C PHE A 99 9.41 -3.65 -6.49
N ALA A 100 9.39 -4.46 -7.54
CA ALA A 100 8.58 -5.67 -7.59
C ALA A 100 9.11 -6.73 -6.62
N GLN A 101 8.31 -7.12 -5.62
CA GLN A 101 8.65 -8.20 -4.68
C GLN A 101 8.38 -9.58 -5.25
N THR A 102 7.44 -9.67 -6.18
CA THR A 102 7.08 -10.86 -6.96
C THR A 102 6.97 -10.46 -8.42
N GLU A 103 6.82 -11.41 -9.33
CA GLU A 103 6.36 -11.07 -10.68
C GLU A 103 5.06 -10.26 -10.58
N SER A 104 5.05 -9.10 -11.25
CA SER A 104 3.98 -8.13 -11.11
C SER A 104 3.49 -7.66 -12.46
N THR A 105 2.18 -7.46 -12.55
CA THR A 105 1.52 -6.87 -13.73
C THR A 105 0.77 -5.63 -13.30
N LEU A 106 1.00 -4.52 -14.01
CA LEU A 106 0.42 -3.22 -13.72
C LEU A 106 -0.23 -2.64 -14.98
N LEU A 107 -1.23 -1.80 -14.76
CA LEU A 107 -1.64 -0.79 -15.73
C LEU A 107 -0.89 0.50 -15.44
N MET A 108 -0.45 1.18 -16.49
CA MET A 108 0.16 2.50 -16.44
C MET A 108 -0.66 3.45 -17.30
N LEU A 109 -1.24 4.46 -16.72
CA LEU A 109 -1.85 5.58 -17.42
C LEU A 109 -0.80 6.68 -17.59
N PRO A 110 -0.32 6.97 -18.81
CA PRO A 110 0.72 7.98 -19.05
C PRO A 110 0.32 9.36 -18.54
N THR A 111 1.28 10.17 -18.09
CA THR A 111 1.04 11.53 -17.53
C THR A 111 0.16 12.40 -18.42
N ALA A 112 0.45 12.47 -19.72
CA ALA A 112 -0.34 13.28 -20.64
C ALA A 112 -1.80 12.79 -20.76
N ALA A 113 -2.00 11.46 -20.81
CA ALA A 113 -3.34 10.87 -20.85
C ALA A 113 -4.10 11.09 -19.53
N PHE A 114 -3.40 11.03 -18.39
CA PHE A 114 -3.99 11.33 -17.08
C PHE A 114 -4.46 12.79 -17.01
N GLN A 115 -3.62 13.74 -17.43
CA GLN A 115 -3.96 15.16 -17.43
C GLN A 115 -5.15 15.45 -18.35
N GLN A 116 -5.15 14.88 -19.57
CA GLN A 116 -6.25 15.03 -20.49
C GLN A 116 -7.55 14.46 -19.91
N LEU A 117 -7.48 13.26 -19.28
CA LEU A 117 -8.63 12.63 -18.66
C LEU A 117 -9.22 13.49 -17.54
N LEU A 118 -8.40 14.15 -16.72
CA LEU A 118 -8.87 15.05 -15.67
C LEU A 118 -9.55 16.32 -16.21
N VAL A 119 -9.12 16.82 -17.37
CA VAL A 119 -9.77 17.96 -18.04
C VAL A 119 -11.15 17.54 -18.58
N GLU A 120 -11.23 16.38 -19.20
CA GLU A 120 -12.47 15.86 -19.79
C GLU A 120 -13.46 15.32 -18.76
N HIS A 121 -12.96 14.84 -17.61
CA HIS A 121 -13.69 14.19 -16.54
C HIS A 121 -13.32 14.78 -15.16
N PRO A 122 -13.69 16.05 -14.88
CA PRO A 122 -13.37 16.70 -13.61
C PRO A 122 -14.00 16.02 -12.40
N GLU A 123 -15.02 15.19 -12.58
CA GLU A 123 -15.62 14.33 -11.54
C GLU A 123 -14.63 13.32 -10.95
N LEU A 124 -13.47 13.12 -11.55
CA LEU A 124 -12.40 12.28 -11.02
C LEU A 124 -11.66 12.92 -9.84
N TYR A 125 -11.59 14.26 -9.78
CA TYR A 125 -10.85 14.96 -8.70
C TYR A 125 -11.33 14.57 -7.29
N PRO A 126 -12.62 14.53 -6.96
CA PRO A 126 -13.08 14.12 -5.64
C PRO A 126 -12.60 12.72 -5.22
N HIS A 127 -12.47 11.79 -6.18
CA HIS A 127 -11.96 10.44 -5.89
C HIS A 127 -10.49 10.47 -5.49
N PHE A 128 -9.65 11.21 -6.24
CA PHE A 128 -8.23 11.37 -5.89
C PHE A 128 -8.04 12.12 -4.58
N ILE A 129 -8.80 13.20 -4.35
CA ILE A 129 -8.76 13.97 -3.10
C ILE A 129 -9.11 13.07 -1.91
N ARG A 130 -10.16 12.25 -2.02
CA ARG A 130 -10.54 11.31 -0.96
C ARG A 130 -9.42 10.32 -0.66
N GLN A 131 -8.77 9.75 -1.68
CA GLN A 131 -7.62 8.86 -1.51
C GLN A 131 -6.46 9.57 -0.79
N LEU A 132 -6.10 10.77 -1.21
CA LEU A 132 -5.05 11.55 -0.56
C LEU A 132 -5.41 11.89 0.91
N CYS A 133 -6.65 12.25 1.19
CA CYS A 133 -7.13 12.47 2.55
C CYS A 133 -7.01 11.21 3.42
N GLN A 134 -7.35 10.05 2.89
CA GLN A 134 -7.19 8.78 3.59
C GLN A 134 -5.71 8.50 3.91
N ARG A 135 -4.82 8.71 2.95
CA ARG A 135 -3.36 8.57 3.16
C ARG A 135 -2.83 9.54 4.23
N ILE A 136 -3.28 10.80 4.21
CA ILE A 136 -2.92 11.79 5.24
C ILE A 136 -3.40 11.35 6.62
N ARG A 137 -4.65 10.87 6.76
CA ARG A 137 -5.17 10.34 8.03
C ARG A 137 -4.34 9.18 8.54
N THR A 138 -3.93 8.27 7.66
CA THR A 138 -3.02 7.18 8.02
C THR A 138 -1.68 7.69 8.52
N ILE A 139 -1.11 8.71 7.87
CA ILE A 139 0.16 9.30 8.30
C ILE A 139 -0.01 9.94 9.68
N PHE A 140 -1.10 10.68 9.95
CA PHE A 140 -1.36 11.22 11.26
C PHE A 140 -1.51 10.13 12.33
N SER A 141 -2.26 9.06 12.04
CA SER A 141 -2.35 7.92 12.96
C SER A 141 -0.98 7.32 13.30
N LEU A 142 -0.10 7.18 12.29
CA LEU A 142 1.27 6.70 12.50
C LEU A 142 2.12 7.65 13.35
N LEU A 143 1.93 8.96 13.22
CA LEU A 143 2.60 9.97 14.07
C LEU A 143 2.10 9.89 15.52
N ASP A 144 0.80 9.80 15.73
CA ASP A 144 0.19 9.67 17.06
C ASP A 144 0.70 8.41 17.77
N GLU A 145 0.85 7.30 17.03
CA GLU A 145 1.40 6.05 17.55
C GLU A 145 2.82 6.21 18.11
N THR A 146 3.63 7.09 17.53
CA THR A 146 5.03 7.28 17.98
C THR A 146 5.12 7.93 19.36
N THR A 147 4.10 8.68 19.75
CA THR A 147 4.04 9.42 21.01
C THR A 147 3.24 8.71 22.09
N GLY A 148 2.23 7.93 21.72
CA GLY A 148 1.27 7.34 22.66
C GLY A 148 1.44 5.84 22.93
N LEU A 149 2.07 5.09 22.01
CA LEU A 149 2.12 3.63 22.12
C LEU A 149 3.52 3.08 22.40
N GLY A 150 3.56 2.01 23.20
CA GLY A 150 4.77 1.21 23.39
C GLY A 150 5.19 0.48 22.09
N ILE A 151 6.46 0.11 22.01
CA ILE A 151 7.05 -0.52 20.82
C ILE A 151 6.30 -1.83 20.41
N LYS A 152 5.80 -2.60 21.37
CA LYS A 152 5.04 -3.83 21.12
C LYS A 152 3.71 -3.54 20.45
N GLN A 153 2.98 -2.54 20.92
CA GLN A 153 1.71 -2.09 20.35
C GLN A 153 1.91 -1.54 18.93
N ARG A 154 2.94 -0.70 18.73
CA ARG A 154 3.31 -0.19 17.41
C ARG A 154 3.68 -1.31 16.44
N LEU A 155 4.38 -2.37 16.91
CA LEU A 155 4.69 -3.53 16.09
C LEU A 155 3.41 -4.29 15.69
N ALA A 156 2.48 -4.50 16.63
CA ALA A 156 1.20 -5.15 16.33
C ALA A 156 0.40 -4.38 15.24
N LYS A 157 0.24 -3.08 15.41
CA LYS A 157 -0.40 -2.21 14.39
C LYS A 157 0.31 -2.28 13.05
N ARG A 158 1.66 -2.26 13.04
CA ARG A 158 2.45 -2.34 11.81
C ARG A 158 2.24 -3.66 11.09
N LEU A 159 2.16 -4.78 11.81
CA LEU A 159 1.89 -6.09 11.22
C LEU A 159 0.48 -6.14 10.58
N ILE A 160 -0.54 -5.64 11.27
CA ILE A 160 -1.90 -5.52 10.72
C ILE A 160 -1.92 -4.62 9.47
N MET A 161 -1.26 -3.47 9.52
CA MET A 161 -1.16 -2.56 8.37
C MET A 161 -0.49 -3.24 7.16
N LEU A 162 0.57 -4.00 7.40
CA LEU A 162 1.32 -4.68 6.34
C LEU A 162 0.57 -5.85 5.73
N SER A 163 -0.29 -6.53 6.49
CA SER A 163 -1.15 -7.61 5.98
C SER A 163 -2.25 -7.06 5.07
N ASN A 164 -2.84 -5.93 5.44
CA ASN A 164 -3.87 -5.28 4.64
C ASN A 164 -3.32 -4.58 3.39
N GLY A 165 -2.01 -4.27 3.38
CA GLY A 165 -1.38 -3.46 2.35
C GLY A 165 -1.92 -2.03 2.31
N TRP A 166 -1.34 -1.18 1.46
CA TRP A 166 -1.84 0.18 1.24
C TRP A 166 -3.23 0.21 0.58
N SER A 167 -3.54 -0.80 -0.25
CA SER A 167 -4.87 -0.99 -0.86
C SER A 167 -5.96 -1.39 0.12
N GLY A 168 -5.61 -2.01 1.26
CA GLY A 168 -6.57 -2.30 2.33
C GLY A 168 -7.11 -1.04 3.01
N MET A 169 -6.38 0.06 2.93
CA MET A 169 -6.82 1.38 3.40
C MET A 169 -7.75 2.07 2.40
N ASP A 170 -7.61 1.75 1.11
CA ASP A 170 -8.46 2.32 0.04
C ASP A 170 -9.79 1.55 -0.13
N ASN A 171 -9.90 0.31 0.42
CA ASN A 171 -11.03 -0.60 0.20
C ASN A 171 -12.22 -0.41 1.17
N ASN A 172 -12.37 0.74 1.80
CA ASN A 172 -13.55 1.01 2.62
C ASN A 172 -14.78 1.22 1.74
N GLN A 173 -15.68 0.23 1.77
CA GLN A 173 -16.86 0.09 0.91
C GLN A 173 -18.02 1.06 1.20
N SER A 174 -17.84 2.05 2.04
CA SER A 174 -18.88 3.05 2.28
C SER A 174 -18.31 4.46 2.10
N ASN A 175 -18.98 5.24 1.27
CA ASN A 175 -18.60 6.62 0.94
C ASN A 175 -18.52 7.58 2.15
N ASP A 176 -18.95 7.16 3.35
CA ASP A 176 -19.08 7.98 4.54
C ASP A 176 -18.46 7.38 5.83
N ALA A 177 -17.83 6.18 5.75
CA ALA A 177 -17.24 5.58 6.95
C ALA A 177 -15.75 5.97 7.14
N PRO A 178 -15.30 6.23 8.38
CA PRO A 178 -13.90 6.38 8.72
C PRO A 178 -13.11 5.12 8.27
N ILE A 179 -11.81 5.26 8.07
CA ILE A 179 -10.92 4.12 7.79
C ILE A 179 -11.16 3.06 8.86
N ASP A 180 -11.79 1.97 8.46
CA ASP A 180 -11.99 0.85 9.39
C ASP A 180 -10.67 0.10 9.51
N LEU A 181 -9.87 0.50 10.50
CA LEU A 181 -8.69 -0.23 10.92
C LEU A 181 -9.05 -1.62 11.46
N ASN A 182 -10.36 -1.88 11.70
CA ASN A 182 -10.91 -3.14 12.19
C ASN A 182 -11.32 -4.10 11.07
N LYS A 183 -10.99 -3.80 9.79
CA LYS A 183 -11.23 -4.75 8.72
C LYS A 183 -10.60 -6.09 9.09
N GLN A 184 -11.40 -7.15 9.05
CA GLN A 184 -10.95 -8.48 9.44
C GLN A 184 -9.77 -8.92 8.57
N VAL A 185 -8.58 -8.94 9.17
CA VAL A 185 -7.40 -9.56 8.55
C VAL A 185 -7.64 -11.06 8.50
N PRO A 186 -7.45 -11.72 7.36
CA PRO A 186 -7.54 -13.16 7.27
C PRO A 186 -6.58 -13.82 8.28
N VAL A 187 -7.03 -14.92 8.91
CA VAL A 187 -6.16 -15.80 9.68
C VAL A 187 -5.16 -16.45 8.71
N ASP A 188 -3.92 -16.67 9.18
CA ASP A 188 -2.81 -17.23 8.39
C ASP A 188 -2.30 -16.31 7.24
N GLU A 189 -2.61 -15.01 7.28
CA GLU A 189 -2.00 -14.05 6.34
C GLU A 189 -0.49 -13.99 6.54
N GLU A 190 0.26 -14.16 5.44
CA GLU A 190 1.72 -14.18 5.43
C GLU A 190 2.32 -12.81 5.10
N ILE A 191 3.14 -12.29 5.99
CA ILE A 191 3.91 -11.06 5.80
C ILE A 191 5.37 -11.41 5.54
N THR A 192 5.85 -11.15 4.33
CA THR A 192 7.27 -11.33 3.98
C THR A 192 8.02 -10.02 4.27
N ILE A 193 8.67 -9.94 5.42
CA ILE A 193 9.46 -8.79 5.85
C ILE A 193 10.61 -9.23 6.74
N SER A 194 11.77 -8.59 6.60
CA SER A 194 12.90 -8.83 7.49
C SER A 194 12.71 -8.12 8.84
N GLN A 195 13.28 -8.68 9.90
CA GLN A 195 13.32 -8.05 11.22
C GLN A 195 14.05 -6.70 11.19
N GLU A 196 15.04 -6.57 10.31
CA GLU A 196 15.77 -5.33 10.08
C GLU A 196 14.87 -4.24 9.48
N ALA A 197 14.03 -4.60 8.50
CA ALA A 197 13.07 -3.67 7.91
C ALA A 197 12.02 -3.22 8.96
N LEU A 198 11.49 -4.15 9.78
CA LEU A 198 10.58 -3.81 10.88
C LEU A 198 11.26 -2.89 11.91
N ALA A 199 12.51 -3.16 12.25
CA ALA A 199 13.28 -2.32 13.15
C ALA A 199 13.44 -0.89 12.59
N GLY A 200 13.73 -0.77 11.30
CA GLY A 200 13.76 0.53 10.60
C GLY A 200 12.44 1.28 10.64
N MET A 201 11.33 0.60 10.34
CA MET A 201 9.99 1.20 10.37
C MET A 201 9.58 1.73 11.74
N LEU A 202 10.03 1.07 12.81
CA LEU A 202 9.64 1.37 14.17
C LEU A 202 10.69 2.19 14.94
N ASN A 203 11.75 2.62 14.25
CA ASN A 203 12.90 3.30 14.83
C ASN A 203 13.44 2.56 16.07
N SER A 204 13.72 1.26 15.92
CA SER A 204 14.15 0.36 17.00
C SER A 204 15.30 -0.53 16.53
N SER A 205 15.87 -1.32 17.45
CA SER A 205 16.89 -2.30 17.12
C SER A 205 16.29 -3.60 16.62
N ARG A 206 17.02 -4.32 15.74
CA ARG A 206 16.64 -5.67 15.30
C ARG A 206 16.48 -6.62 16.49
N GLN A 207 17.33 -6.49 17.50
CA GLN A 207 17.26 -7.31 18.71
C GLN A 207 15.96 -7.10 19.48
N THR A 208 15.55 -5.84 19.67
CA THR A 208 14.28 -5.49 20.31
C THR A 208 13.10 -6.06 19.55
N ILE A 209 13.07 -5.89 18.22
CA ILE A 209 12.01 -6.42 17.37
C ILE A 209 11.95 -7.95 17.46
N ASN A 210 13.11 -8.63 17.40
CA ASN A 210 13.15 -10.09 17.51
C ASN A 210 12.58 -10.56 18.86
N LYS A 211 12.98 -9.92 19.97
CA LYS A 211 12.44 -10.25 21.30
C LYS A 211 10.90 -10.14 21.33
N ILE A 212 10.35 -9.05 20.82
CA ILE A 212 8.91 -8.81 20.82
C ILE A 212 8.19 -9.83 19.90
N LEU A 213 8.75 -10.14 18.72
CA LEU A 213 8.19 -11.16 17.85
C LEU A 213 8.15 -12.54 18.52
N GLN A 214 9.19 -12.92 19.28
CA GLN A 214 9.18 -14.17 20.03
C GLN A 214 8.13 -14.16 21.17
N GLU A 215 7.95 -13.04 21.85
CA GLU A 215 6.89 -12.88 22.85
C GLU A 215 5.49 -13.04 22.21
N MET A 216 5.25 -12.38 21.06
CA MET A 216 3.99 -12.49 20.30
C MET A 216 3.74 -13.93 19.81
N LYS A 217 4.80 -14.64 19.37
CA LYS A 217 4.73 -16.05 19.00
C LYS A 217 4.33 -16.93 20.19
N ASN A 218 4.97 -16.74 21.35
CA ASN A 218 4.64 -17.47 22.58
C ASN A 218 3.19 -17.22 23.04
N GLN A 219 2.65 -16.03 22.75
CA GLN A 219 1.25 -15.65 22.99
C GLN A 219 0.29 -16.13 21.88
N GLN A 220 0.77 -16.89 20.89
CA GLN A 220 -0.01 -17.40 19.77
C GLN A 220 -0.70 -16.31 18.93
N LEU A 221 -0.15 -15.10 18.93
CA LEU A 221 -0.65 -14.00 18.11
C LEU A 221 -0.15 -14.10 16.67
N ILE A 222 1.07 -14.60 16.51
CA ILE A 222 1.77 -14.81 15.24
C ILE A 222 2.53 -16.12 15.25
N ASP A 223 2.91 -16.61 14.06
CA ASP A 223 3.96 -17.61 13.89
C ASP A 223 5.07 -17.06 13.00
N ILE A 224 6.27 -17.64 13.11
CA ILE A 224 7.44 -17.26 12.29
C ILE A 224 7.88 -18.48 11.52
N ARG A 225 7.71 -18.47 10.18
CA ARG A 225 8.02 -19.60 9.29
C ARG A 225 8.94 -19.12 8.17
N TYR A 226 10.16 -19.68 8.08
CA TYR A 226 11.08 -19.41 6.97
C TYR A 226 11.28 -17.92 6.62
N GLY A 227 11.39 -17.06 7.65
CA GLY A 227 11.56 -15.62 7.46
C GLY A 227 10.28 -14.84 7.13
N LYS A 228 9.11 -15.48 7.18
CA LYS A 228 7.79 -14.87 7.08
C LYS A 228 7.13 -14.79 8.45
N ILE A 229 6.30 -13.79 8.65
CA ILE A 229 5.44 -13.65 9.83
C ILE A 229 4.02 -14.02 9.39
N VAL A 230 3.43 -14.98 10.08
CA VAL A 230 2.07 -15.46 9.83
C VAL A 230 1.18 -14.94 10.96
N LEU A 231 0.07 -14.27 10.64
CA LEU A 231 -0.87 -13.75 11.62
C LEU A 231 -1.84 -14.86 12.03
N THR A 232 -1.60 -15.47 13.20
CA THR A 232 -2.44 -16.57 13.72
C THR A 232 -3.66 -16.06 14.46
N ASN A 233 -3.59 -14.89 15.09
CA ASN A 233 -4.72 -14.25 15.77
C ASN A 233 -4.77 -12.74 15.48
N PRO A 234 -5.24 -12.34 14.27
CA PRO A 234 -5.29 -10.94 13.88
C PRO A 234 -6.15 -10.07 14.80
N ARG A 235 -7.26 -10.61 15.34
CA ARG A 235 -8.14 -9.86 16.25
C ARG A 235 -7.44 -9.48 17.55
N ALA A 236 -6.73 -10.42 18.17
CA ALA A 236 -5.97 -10.14 19.38
C ALA A 236 -4.80 -9.18 19.12
N LEU A 237 -4.18 -9.24 17.93
CA LEU A 237 -3.17 -8.25 17.50
C LEU A 237 -3.77 -6.85 17.35
N GLN A 238 -4.97 -6.72 16.79
CA GLN A 238 -5.69 -5.44 16.69
C GLN A 238 -5.96 -4.87 18.08
N GLN A 239 -6.52 -5.67 19.01
CA GLN A 239 -6.77 -5.26 20.39
C GLN A 239 -5.49 -4.84 21.13
N LEU A 240 -4.38 -5.55 20.92
CA LEU A 240 -3.08 -5.18 21.47
C LEU A 240 -2.61 -3.81 20.96
N GLY A 241 -2.97 -3.42 19.75
CA GLY A 241 -2.65 -2.13 19.13
C GLY A 241 -3.62 -1.00 19.51
N GLU A 242 -4.75 -1.28 20.15
CA GLU A 242 -5.69 -0.25 20.61
C GLU A 242 -5.19 0.43 21.89
N PHE A 243 -5.64 1.67 22.10
CA PHE A 243 -5.34 2.44 23.31
C PHE A 243 -6.13 1.91 24.50
#